data_0e716e5805786e1f99a04c754589d640
#
_entry.id   0e716e5805786e1f99a04c754589d640
#
_cell.length_a   1.000
_cell.length_b   1.000
_cell.length_c   1.000
_cell.angle_alpha   90.00
_cell.angle_beta   90.00
_cell.angle_gamma   90.00
#
_symmetry.space_group_name_H-M   'P 1'
#
loop_
_entity.id
_entity.type
_entity.pdbx_description
1 polymer ?
#
loop_
_entity_poly.entity_id
_entity_poly.type
_entity_poly.pdbx_seq_one_letter_code
_entity_poly.pdbx_strand_id
1 'polypeptide(L)'
;MLNKNLIGLLDSNGFIDEGSIRYYGMEKDESAPDLYGQDENGVYADLAKFKKEKDWLRVRGKEVCMILQDPMTSLNPLKTIGAQIGEAIRLHQGLRGKALKEAVLSIMRDVRIDNPERRYKQYPHEFSGGMRQRVVIAIAIACRPKILICDEPTTALDVTIQAQVLYLLKELKKKYNLTVIFITHDLGVVANIADRVAVMYAGDIVELGMVEEIFYDPRHPYTWALLSSLPQLGVKGEELFSIQGTPPNLFTPVHGDAFAPRNPRALKIDFVERPPYFDVSPTHKARTWLLDPRAPKVEPPKIIQKLNSEGGAGA
;
A
#
# COMPACT_ATOMS: atom_id res chain seq x y z
N MET A 1 -3.84 -9.45 -1.54
CA MET A 1 -3.72 -10.09 -2.88
C MET A 1 -3.29 -9.12 -3.97
N LEU A 2 -3.86 -7.92 -4.09
CA LEU A 2 -3.53 -6.93 -5.13
C LEU A 2 -2.01 -6.69 -5.28
N ASN A 3 -1.32 -6.43 -4.19
CA ASN A 3 0.13 -6.19 -4.12
C ASN A 3 0.98 -7.38 -4.59
N LYS A 4 0.55 -8.62 -4.34
CA LYS A 4 1.25 -9.82 -4.85
C LYS A 4 1.14 -9.93 -6.37
N ASN A 5 0.02 -9.46 -6.96
CA ASN A 5 -0.14 -9.38 -8.42
C ASN A 5 0.85 -8.42 -9.06
N LEU A 6 1.14 -7.27 -8.41
CA LEU A 6 2.06 -6.27 -8.95
C LEU A 6 3.50 -6.77 -9.11
N ILE A 7 3.88 -7.81 -8.39
CA ILE A 7 5.23 -8.40 -8.43
C ILE A 7 5.21 -9.89 -8.83
N GLY A 8 4.05 -10.43 -9.25
CA GLY A 8 3.89 -11.81 -9.70
C GLY A 8 4.18 -12.85 -8.62
N LEU A 9 3.87 -12.56 -7.35
CA LEU A 9 3.97 -13.48 -6.22
C LEU A 9 2.58 -14.03 -5.84
N LEU A 10 1.83 -14.47 -6.84
CA LEU A 10 0.57 -15.17 -6.61
C LEU A 10 0.83 -16.55 -6.01
N ASP A 11 -0.11 -17.02 -5.21
CA ASP A 11 -0.15 -18.39 -4.75
C ASP A 11 -0.34 -19.32 -5.98
N SER A 12 0.03 -20.60 -5.86
CA SER A 12 0.04 -21.54 -6.99
C SER A 12 -1.29 -21.72 -7.71
N ASN A 13 -2.40 -21.41 -7.03
CA ASN A 13 -3.77 -21.43 -7.55
C ASN A 13 -4.32 -20.03 -7.89
N GLY A 14 -3.50 -18.97 -7.73
CA GLY A 14 -3.89 -17.61 -8.03
C GLY A 14 -3.62 -17.26 -9.50
N PHE A 15 -4.57 -16.58 -10.12
CA PHE A 15 -4.43 -16.06 -11.48
C PHE A 15 -5.16 -14.72 -11.63
N ILE A 16 -4.79 -13.97 -12.64
CA ILE A 16 -5.51 -12.75 -13.05
C ILE A 16 -6.48 -13.18 -14.15
N ASP A 17 -7.77 -13.11 -13.85
CA ASP A 17 -8.83 -13.51 -14.75
C ASP A 17 -9.01 -12.48 -15.87
N GLU A 18 -9.18 -11.22 -15.49
CA GLU A 18 -9.38 -10.11 -16.41
C GLU A 18 -8.59 -8.85 -15.97
N GLY A 19 -8.43 -7.93 -16.91
CA GLY A 19 -7.80 -6.62 -16.66
C GLY A 19 -6.34 -6.54 -17.08
N SER A 20 -5.71 -5.41 -16.78
CA SER A 20 -4.32 -5.12 -17.11
C SER A 20 -3.61 -4.43 -15.95
N ILE A 21 -2.31 -4.67 -15.81
CA ILE A 21 -1.43 -3.97 -14.87
C ILE A 21 -0.39 -3.22 -15.70
N ARG A 22 -0.61 -1.94 -15.95
CA ARG A 22 0.23 -1.13 -16.83
C ARG A 22 1.37 -0.48 -16.05
N TYR A 23 2.59 -0.87 -16.38
CA TYR A 23 3.79 -0.29 -15.80
C TYR A 23 4.54 0.52 -16.87
N TYR A 24 4.67 1.84 -16.64
CA TYR A 24 5.34 2.77 -17.55
C TYR A 24 6.82 2.95 -17.17
N GLY A 25 7.66 3.28 -18.16
CA GLY A 25 9.08 3.55 -17.93
C GLY A 25 9.98 2.32 -17.90
N MET A 26 9.49 1.17 -18.37
CA MET A 26 10.29 -0.03 -18.62
C MET A 26 10.72 -0.07 -20.09
N GLU A 27 11.98 -0.39 -20.35
CA GLU A 27 12.47 -0.58 -21.71
C GLU A 27 11.75 -1.75 -22.39
N LYS A 28 11.25 -1.52 -23.61
CA LYS A 28 10.57 -2.53 -24.39
C LYS A 28 11.53 -3.67 -24.75
N ASP A 29 11.08 -4.89 -24.55
CA ASP A 29 11.76 -6.10 -25.01
C ASP A 29 11.21 -6.48 -26.39
N GLU A 30 12.01 -6.27 -27.43
CA GLU A 30 11.62 -6.59 -28.81
C GLU A 30 11.39 -8.09 -29.03
N SER A 31 11.96 -8.95 -28.18
CA SER A 31 11.74 -10.40 -28.22
C SER A 31 10.39 -10.86 -27.66
N ALA A 32 9.65 -9.96 -27.00
CA ALA A 32 8.36 -10.25 -26.38
C ALA A 32 7.38 -9.07 -26.57
N PRO A 33 7.04 -8.68 -27.80
CA PRO A 33 6.23 -7.50 -28.10
C PRO A 33 4.82 -7.56 -27.48
N ASP A 34 4.26 -8.74 -27.32
CA ASP A 34 2.90 -8.96 -26.78
C ASP A 34 2.75 -8.56 -25.31
N LEU A 35 3.88 -8.42 -24.59
CA LEU A 35 3.89 -7.98 -23.19
C LEU A 35 3.77 -6.45 -23.05
N TYR A 36 3.82 -5.70 -24.16
CA TYR A 36 3.81 -4.25 -24.18
C TYR A 36 2.59 -3.71 -24.91
N GLY A 37 2.15 -2.54 -24.48
CA GLY A 37 1.14 -1.74 -25.15
C GLY A 37 1.53 -0.28 -25.19
N GLN A 38 0.71 0.51 -25.84
CA GLN A 38 0.86 1.97 -25.92
C GLN A 38 -0.51 2.62 -25.75
N ASP A 39 -0.57 3.67 -24.96
CA ASP A 39 -1.74 4.53 -24.79
C ASP A 39 -1.34 6.01 -24.74
N GLU A 40 -2.23 6.89 -24.33
CA GLU A 40 -2.01 8.33 -24.22
C GLU A 40 -0.85 8.71 -23.25
N ASN A 41 -0.56 7.86 -22.27
CA ASN A 41 0.52 8.06 -21.30
C ASN A 41 1.86 7.48 -21.77
N GLY A 42 1.90 6.80 -22.92
CA GLY A 42 3.10 6.24 -23.52
C GLY A 42 3.15 4.72 -23.61
N VAL A 43 4.36 4.18 -23.79
CA VAL A 43 4.59 2.74 -23.84
C VAL A 43 4.60 2.17 -22.42
N TYR A 44 3.87 1.09 -22.22
CA TYR A 44 3.82 0.36 -20.95
C TYR A 44 4.08 -1.14 -21.12
N ALA A 45 4.60 -1.76 -20.07
CA ALA A 45 4.59 -3.21 -19.91
C ALA A 45 3.30 -3.63 -19.19
N ASP A 46 2.59 -4.62 -19.72
CA ASP A 46 1.40 -5.19 -19.07
C ASP A 46 1.82 -6.36 -18.18
N LEU A 47 2.01 -6.09 -16.89
CA LEU A 47 2.47 -7.08 -15.92
C LEU A 47 1.48 -8.23 -15.72
N ALA A 48 0.19 -8.03 -16.04
CA ALA A 48 -0.79 -9.10 -16.00
C ALA A 48 -0.51 -10.23 -17.01
N LYS A 49 0.24 -9.92 -18.08
CA LYS A 49 0.66 -10.88 -19.12
C LYS A 49 1.97 -11.60 -18.80
N PHE A 50 2.68 -11.21 -17.74
CA PHE A 50 3.96 -11.81 -17.37
C PHE A 50 3.72 -13.21 -16.80
N LYS A 51 4.14 -14.26 -17.52
CA LYS A 51 3.98 -15.67 -17.12
C LYS A 51 5.30 -16.35 -16.80
N LYS A 52 6.42 -15.85 -17.36
CA LYS A 52 7.73 -16.47 -17.21
C LYS A 52 8.53 -15.78 -16.14
N GLU A 53 9.27 -16.53 -15.35
CA GLU A 53 10.14 -15.98 -14.31
C GLU A 53 11.14 -14.93 -14.86
N LYS A 54 11.66 -15.15 -16.07
CA LYS A 54 12.56 -14.20 -16.73
C LYS A 54 11.95 -12.80 -16.93
N ASP A 55 10.63 -12.73 -17.13
CA ASP A 55 9.93 -11.45 -17.31
C ASP A 55 9.85 -10.72 -15.98
N TRP A 56 9.55 -11.45 -14.90
CA TRP A 56 9.49 -10.93 -13.54
C TRP A 56 10.86 -10.50 -12.97
N LEU A 57 11.96 -11.14 -13.38
CA LEU A 57 13.33 -10.74 -12.98
C LEU A 57 13.69 -9.33 -13.49
N ARG A 58 12.99 -8.80 -14.50
CA ARG A 58 13.16 -7.44 -14.99
C ARG A 58 12.47 -6.40 -14.10
N VAL A 59 11.46 -6.81 -13.35
CA VAL A 59 10.63 -5.97 -12.48
C VAL A 59 11.09 -6.07 -11.04
N ARG A 60 11.18 -7.29 -10.52
CA ARG A 60 11.51 -7.54 -9.12
C ARG A 60 12.90 -7.05 -8.76
N GLY A 61 12.98 -6.29 -7.67
CA GLY A 61 14.23 -5.73 -7.15
C GLY A 61 14.76 -4.53 -7.93
N LYS A 62 14.50 -4.41 -9.22
CA LYS A 62 14.97 -3.30 -10.05
C LYS A 62 13.94 -2.17 -10.15
N GLU A 63 12.72 -2.51 -10.49
CA GLU A 63 11.63 -1.54 -10.66
C GLU A 63 10.74 -1.49 -9.43
N VAL A 64 10.37 -2.66 -8.91
CA VAL A 64 9.45 -2.81 -7.77
C VAL A 64 10.08 -3.71 -6.71
N CYS A 65 10.11 -3.25 -5.47
CA CYS A 65 10.43 -4.04 -4.29
C CYS A 65 9.24 -4.07 -3.34
N MET A 66 9.20 -5.09 -2.49
CA MET A 66 8.14 -5.26 -1.51
C MET A 66 8.73 -5.57 -0.13
N ILE A 67 8.18 -4.92 0.88
CA ILE A 67 8.36 -5.23 2.29
C ILE A 67 7.11 -5.99 2.73
N LEU A 68 7.30 -7.24 3.18
CA LEU A 68 6.23 -8.11 3.65
C LEU A 68 5.85 -7.80 5.11
N GLN A 69 4.68 -8.26 5.50
CA GLN A 69 4.05 -8.00 6.80
C GLN A 69 4.90 -8.44 8.01
N ASP A 70 5.67 -9.53 7.90
CA ASP A 70 6.47 -10.05 9.00
C ASP A 70 7.97 -9.94 8.71
N PRO A 71 8.70 -9.05 9.41
CA PRO A 71 10.15 -8.92 9.26
C PRO A 71 10.90 -10.15 9.83
N MET A 72 10.27 -10.94 10.71
CA MET A 72 10.90 -12.10 11.34
C MET A 72 11.08 -13.25 10.37
N THR A 73 10.12 -13.45 9.47
CA THR A 73 10.15 -14.48 8.44
C THR A 73 10.91 -14.05 7.18
N SER A 74 11.17 -12.76 7.04
CA SER A 74 11.85 -12.18 5.86
C SER A 74 13.36 -12.31 5.90
N LEU A 75 13.97 -12.49 7.09
CA LEU A 75 15.42 -12.58 7.26
C LEU A 75 15.88 -14.02 7.45
N ASN A 76 16.94 -14.41 6.72
CA ASN A 76 17.57 -15.72 6.91
C ASN A 76 18.39 -15.72 8.22
N PRO A 77 18.04 -16.54 9.22
CA PRO A 77 18.71 -16.54 10.52
C PRO A 77 20.17 -17.04 10.46
N LEU A 78 20.55 -17.75 9.40
CA LEU A 78 21.88 -18.34 9.22
C LEU A 78 22.83 -17.44 8.43
N LYS A 79 22.37 -16.30 7.92
CA LYS A 79 23.20 -15.32 7.20
C LYS A 79 23.37 -14.04 8.02
N THR A 80 24.56 -13.45 7.97
CA THR A 80 24.78 -12.13 8.60
C THR A 80 24.00 -11.04 7.90
N ILE A 81 23.72 -9.95 8.61
CA ILE A 81 22.97 -8.79 8.07
C ILE A 81 23.68 -8.21 6.84
N GLY A 82 25.01 -8.03 6.94
CA GLY A 82 25.78 -7.51 5.81
C GLY A 82 25.75 -8.42 4.57
N ALA A 83 25.71 -9.75 4.77
CA ALA A 83 25.59 -10.69 3.67
C ALA A 83 24.24 -10.61 2.98
N GLN A 84 23.14 -10.44 3.71
CA GLN A 84 21.79 -10.36 3.15
C GLN A 84 21.57 -9.06 2.38
N ILE A 85 21.96 -7.91 2.93
CA ILE A 85 21.91 -6.63 2.21
C ILE A 85 22.83 -6.66 0.98
N GLY A 86 24.04 -7.22 1.15
CA GLY A 86 25.03 -7.33 0.08
C GLY A 86 24.61 -8.25 -1.07
N GLU A 87 23.79 -9.26 -0.80
CA GLU A 87 23.24 -10.14 -1.83
C GLU A 87 22.37 -9.37 -2.81
N ALA A 88 21.48 -8.51 -2.31
CA ALA A 88 20.64 -7.64 -3.14
C ALA A 88 21.47 -6.67 -4.00
N ILE A 89 22.47 -6.01 -3.40
CA ILE A 89 23.36 -5.10 -4.13
C ILE A 89 24.15 -5.84 -5.21
N ARG A 90 24.68 -7.01 -4.88
CA ARG A 90 25.46 -7.83 -5.82
C ARG A 90 24.63 -8.26 -7.01
N LEU A 91 23.39 -8.68 -6.80
CA LEU A 91 22.49 -9.15 -7.85
C LEU A 91 22.05 -8.01 -8.78
N HIS A 92 21.70 -6.85 -8.24
CA HIS A 92 21.06 -5.76 -8.99
C HIS A 92 22.05 -4.67 -9.43
N GLN A 93 23.17 -4.49 -8.71
CA GLN A 93 24.17 -3.47 -9.04
C GLN A 93 25.50 -4.06 -9.48
N GLY A 94 25.71 -5.38 -9.39
CA GLY A 94 26.94 -6.06 -9.81
C GLY A 94 28.18 -5.78 -8.95
N LEU A 95 28.04 -5.05 -7.80
CA LEU A 95 29.16 -4.66 -6.96
C LEU A 95 29.76 -5.87 -6.25
N ARG A 96 31.10 -5.84 -6.04
CA ARG A 96 31.84 -6.91 -5.34
C ARG A 96 32.94 -6.33 -4.44
N GLY A 97 33.49 -7.16 -3.56
CA GLY A 97 34.65 -6.83 -2.73
C GLY A 97 34.44 -5.60 -1.86
N LYS A 98 35.42 -4.69 -1.85
CA LYS A 98 35.41 -3.48 -1.01
C LYS A 98 34.25 -2.54 -1.35
N ALA A 99 33.95 -2.34 -2.64
CA ALA A 99 32.86 -1.50 -3.09
C ALA A 99 31.49 -2.01 -2.60
N LEU A 100 31.26 -3.33 -2.65
CA LEU A 100 30.05 -3.95 -2.09
C LEU A 100 29.92 -3.67 -0.58
N LYS A 101 31.00 -3.87 0.19
CA LYS A 101 30.97 -3.63 1.64
C LYS A 101 30.67 -2.17 1.97
N GLU A 102 31.28 -1.22 1.27
CA GLU A 102 31.03 0.21 1.45
C GLU A 102 29.58 0.58 1.11
N ALA A 103 29.01 0.04 0.03
CA ALA A 103 27.61 0.24 -0.34
C ALA A 103 26.67 -0.30 0.73
N VAL A 104 26.93 -1.50 1.27
CA VAL A 104 26.13 -2.07 2.39
C VAL A 104 26.20 -1.16 3.62
N LEU A 105 27.38 -0.73 4.03
CA LEU A 105 27.54 0.14 5.19
C LEU A 105 26.84 1.48 5.00
N SER A 106 26.87 2.04 3.79
CA SER A 106 26.13 3.27 3.45
C SER A 106 24.62 3.09 3.65
N ILE A 107 24.05 2.00 3.12
CA ILE A 107 22.62 1.72 3.27
C ILE A 107 22.26 1.47 4.75
N MET A 108 23.09 0.76 5.49
CA MET A 108 22.88 0.54 6.94
C MET A 108 22.82 1.88 7.70
N ARG A 109 23.64 2.87 7.33
CA ARG A 109 23.56 4.24 7.88
C ARG A 109 22.27 4.95 7.47
N ASP A 110 21.87 4.78 6.24
CA ASP A 110 20.64 5.41 5.70
C ASP A 110 19.37 4.92 6.41
N VAL A 111 19.35 3.64 6.80
CA VAL A 111 18.26 3.09 7.62
C VAL A 111 18.49 3.26 9.13
N ARG A 112 19.47 4.08 9.52
CA ARG A 112 19.77 4.42 10.91
C ARG A 112 20.08 3.20 11.78
N ILE A 113 20.89 2.28 11.26
CA ILE A 113 21.50 1.20 12.04
C ILE A 113 22.80 1.72 12.66
N ASP A 114 22.85 1.82 13.98
CA ASP A 114 24.02 2.28 14.72
C ASP A 114 25.17 1.30 14.62
N ASN A 115 26.43 1.80 14.62
CA ASN A 115 27.65 1.00 14.53
C ASN A 115 27.62 -0.03 13.37
N PRO A 116 27.39 0.41 12.11
CA PRO A 116 27.15 -0.48 10.99
C PRO A 116 28.30 -1.43 10.71
N GLU A 117 29.56 -1.04 10.98
CA GLU A 117 30.75 -1.88 10.80
C GLU A 117 30.73 -3.13 11.70
N ARG A 118 30.30 -2.98 12.96
CA ARG A 118 30.12 -4.08 13.90
C ARG A 118 28.91 -4.92 13.51
N ARG A 119 27.77 -4.24 13.27
CA ARG A 119 26.49 -4.88 12.99
C ARG A 119 26.44 -5.61 11.64
N TYR A 120 27.30 -5.23 10.70
CA TYR A 120 27.47 -5.93 9.41
C TYR A 120 27.74 -7.43 9.59
N LYS A 121 28.47 -7.81 10.63
CA LYS A 121 28.86 -9.20 10.91
C LYS A 121 27.88 -9.95 11.81
N GLN A 122 26.88 -9.27 12.36
CA GLN A 122 25.89 -9.83 13.26
C GLN A 122 24.78 -10.56 12.51
N TYR A 123 24.07 -11.42 13.23
CA TYR A 123 22.94 -12.19 12.73
C TYR A 123 21.59 -11.58 13.15
N PRO A 124 20.47 -11.94 12.47
CA PRO A 124 19.15 -11.39 12.79
C PRO A 124 18.71 -11.54 14.26
N HIS A 125 19.07 -12.64 14.92
CA HIS A 125 18.71 -12.88 16.31
C HIS A 125 19.37 -11.92 17.32
N GLU A 126 20.45 -11.24 16.92
CA GLU A 126 21.12 -10.20 17.71
C GLU A 126 20.48 -8.81 17.60
N PHE A 127 19.38 -8.69 16.83
CA PHE A 127 18.68 -7.43 16.54
C PHE A 127 17.30 -7.42 17.21
N SER A 128 16.88 -6.25 17.72
CA SER A 128 15.50 -6.02 18.16
C SER A 128 14.52 -6.05 16.97
N GLY A 129 13.21 -6.14 17.23
CA GLY A 129 12.18 -6.14 16.19
C GLY A 129 12.28 -4.93 15.26
N GLY A 130 12.36 -3.72 15.82
CA GLY A 130 12.51 -2.49 15.04
C GLY A 130 13.82 -2.42 14.25
N MET A 131 14.91 -2.98 14.78
CA MET A 131 16.16 -3.07 14.03
C MET A 131 16.06 -4.08 12.87
N ARG A 132 15.39 -5.21 13.06
CA ARG A 132 15.14 -6.17 11.97
C ARG A 132 14.29 -5.55 10.87
N GLN A 133 13.27 -4.77 11.25
CA GLN A 133 12.47 -4.01 10.28
C GLN A 133 13.33 -3.05 9.46
N ARG A 134 14.28 -2.32 10.10
CA ARG A 134 15.22 -1.46 9.38
C ARG A 134 16.13 -2.24 8.43
N VAL A 135 16.51 -3.46 8.78
CA VAL A 135 17.29 -4.35 7.89
C VAL A 135 16.46 -4.78 6.68
N VAL A 136 15.19 -5.14 6.86
CA VAL A 136 14.29 -5.50 5.75
C VAL A 136 14.09 -4.30 4.82
N ILE A 137 13.90 -3.09 5.38
CA ILE A 137 13.86 -1.85 4.59
C ILE A 137 15.19 -1.66 3.84
N ALA A 138 16.34 -1.88 4.49
CA ALA A 138 17.65 -1.77 3.86
C ALA A 138 17.81 -2.71 2.66
N ILE A 139 17.35 -3.96 2.77
CA ILE A 139 17.38 -4.94 1.67
C ILE A 139 16.51 -4.46 0.51
N ALA A 140 15.30 -3.95 0.80
CA ALA A 140 14.39 -3.47 -0.22
C ALA A 140 14.93 -2.25 -0.99
N ILE A 141 15.50 -1.26 -0.30
CA ILE A 141 16.07 -0.07 -0.95
C ILE A 141 17.46 -0.31 -1.56
N ALA A 142 18.14 -1.38 -1.16
CA ALA A 142 19.46 -1.75 -1.69
C ALA A 142 19.45 -1.96 -3.21
N CYS A 143 18.32 -2.34 -3.76
CA CYS A 143 18.11 -2.52 -5.20
C CYS A 143 17.88 -1.20 -5.94
N ARG A 144 17.66 -0.08 -5.22
CA ARG A 144 17.25 1.23 -5.76
C ARG A 144 15.99 1.14 -6.63
N PRO A 145 14.90 0.57 -6.11
CA PRO A 145 13.67 0.43 -6.87
C PRO A 145 13.03 1.80 -7.15
N LYS A 146 12.15 1.87 -8.16
CA LYS A 146 11.29 3.04 -8.39
C LYS A 146 10.04 3.01 -7.51
N ILE A 147 9.52 1.80 -7.27
CA ILE A 147 8.32 1.57 -6.45
C ILE A 147 8.68 0.67 -5.27
N LEU A 148 8.30 1.11 -4.07
CA LEU A 148 8.40 0.32 -2.85
C LEU A 148 6.99 0.02 -2.34
N ILE A 149 6.62 -1.26 -2.30
CA ILE A 149 5.37 -1.72 -1.70
C ILE A 149 5.65 -2.08 -0.24
N CYS A 150 4.90 -1.49 0.68
CA CYS A 150 4.97 -1.75 2.12
C CYS A 150 3.64 -2.40 2.55
N ASP A 151 3.67 -3.69 2.81
CA ASP A 151 2.49 -4.45 3.24
C ASP A 151 2.49 -4.59 4.75
N GLU A 152 1.69 -3.77 5.41
CA GLU A 152 1.60 -3.66 6.88
C GLU A 152 2.97 -3.62 7.60
N PRO A 153 3.90 -2.75 7.21
CA PRO A 153 5.30 -2.82 7.64
C PRO A 153 5.52 -2.49 9.12
N THR A 154 4.47 -2.13 9.85
CA THR A 154 4.56 -1.69 11.26
C THR A 154 3.66 -2.46 12.22
N THR A 155 2.90 -3.44 11.75
CA THR A 155 1.84 -4.14 12.54
C THR A 155 2.39 -4.85 13.78
N ALA A 156 3.62 -5.34 13.76
CA ALA A 156 4.25 -6.06 14.88
C ALA A 156 5.15 -5.17 15.76
N LEU A 157 5.06 -3.84 15.63
CA LEU A 157 5.92 -2.88 16.33
C LEU A 157 5.12 -2.09 17.37
N ASP A 158 5.78 -1.73 18.47
CA ASP A 158 5.21 -0.77 19.41
C ASP A 158 5.07 0.62 18.78
N VAL A 159 4.20 1.47 19.34
CA VAL A 159 3.83 2.79 18.78
C VAL A 159 5.05 3.69 18.57
N THR A 160 6.03 3.64 19.47
CA THR A 160 7.24 4.47 19.38
C THR A 160 8.12 4.05 18.21
N ILE A 161 8.36 2.75 18.06
CA ILE A 161 9.14 2.19 16.95
C ILE A 161 8.40 2.35 15.64
N GLN A 162 7.07 2.17 15.63
CA GLN A 162 6.22 2.45 14.47
C GLN A 162 6.44 3.88 13.95
N ALA A 163 6.34 4.89 14.83
CA ALA A 163 6.57 6.28 14.45
C ALA A 163 7.97 6.52 13.86
N GLN A 164 9.00 5.89 14.44
CA GLN A 164 10.37 5.98 13.92
C GLN A 164 10.52 5.34 12.52
N VAL A 165 9.87 4.20 12.27
CA VAL A 165 9.90 3.52 10.97
C VAL A 165 9.16 4.34 9.91
N LEU A 166 8.01 4.92 10.25
CA LEU A 166 7.27 5.79 9.35
C LEU A 166 8.07 7.05 8.97
N TYR A 167 8.70 7.67 9.95
CA TYR A 167 9.58 8.81 9.70
C TYR A 167 10.76 8.43 8.79
N LEU A 168 11.40 7.28 9.06
CA LEU A 168 12.47 6.75 8.21
C LEU A 168 12.00 6.53 6.77
N LEU A 169 10.83 5.92 6.55
CA LEU A 169 10.27 5.70 5.21
C LEU A 169 10.02 7.02 4.47
N LYS A 170 9.54 8.07 5.17
CA LYS A 170 9.38 9.41 4.58
C LYS A 170 10.71 10.01 4.11
N GLU A 171 11.77 9.87 4.90
CA GLU A 171 13.11 10.34 4.52
C GLU A 171 13.65 9.57 3.32
N LEU A 172 13.52 8.23 3.35
CA LEU A 172 13.98 7.37 2.27
C LEU A 172 13.20 7.61 0.97
N LYS A 173 11.88 7.86 1.05
CA LYS A 173 11.05 8.28 -0.10
C LYS A 173 11.64 9.50 -0.78
N LYS A 174 12.00 10.54 -0.01
CA LYS A 174 12.62 11.76 -0.55
C LYS A 174 14.04 11.52 -1.06
N LYS A 175 14.87 10.83 -0.27
CA LYS A 175 16.29 10.61 -0.60
C LYS A 175 16.49 9.79 -1.87
N TYR A 176 15.68 8.75 -2.06
CA TYR A 176 15.78 7.80 -3.17
C TYR A 176 14.77 8.07 -4.29
N ASN A 177 13.95 9.13 -4.17
CA ASN A 177 12.86 9.47 -5.09
C ASN A 177 11.92 8.28 -5.36
N LEU A 178 11.45 7.65 -4.29
CA LEU A 178 10.61 6.45 -4.36
C LEU A 178 9.13 6.81 -4.50
N THR A 179 8.42 6.06 -5.33
CA THR A 179 6.97 5.93 -5.19
C THR A 179 6.69 4.85 -4.15
N VAL A 180 5.90 5.15 -3.11
CA VAL A 180 5.58 4.20 -2.05
C VAL A 180 4.11 3.83 -2.12
N ILE A 181 3.82 2.54 -2.23
CA ILE A 181 2.47 1.97 -2.05
C ILE A 181 2.42 1.41 -0.64
N PHE A 182 1.69 2.10 0.25
CA PHE A 182 1.61 1.73 1.65
C PHE A 182 0.26 1.09 1.95
N ILE A 183 0.26 -0.14 2.46
CA ILE A 183 -0.95 -0.89 2.80
C ILE A 183 -1.02 -1.00 4.31
N THR A 184 -2.13 -0.55 4.88
CA THR A 184 -2.38 -0.57 6.32
C THR A 184 -3.88 -0.48 6.60
N HIS A 185 -4.28 -0.96 7.77
CA HIS A 185 -5.60 -0.75 8.34
C HIS A 185 -5.63 0.39 9.38
N ASP A 186 -4.49 1.01 9.66
CA ASP A 186 -4.36 2.11 10.63
C ASP A 186 -4.53 3.46 9.93
N LEU A 187 -5.67 4.10 10.12
CA LEU A 187 -5.98 5.40 9.53
C LEU A 187 -5.07 6.52 10.06
N GLY A 188 -4.56 6.42 11.29
CA GLY A 188 -3.57 7.37 11.83
C GLY A 188 -2.25 7.30 11.07
N VAL A 189 -1.84 6.10 10.65
CA VAL A 189 -0.69 5.92 9.76
C VAL A 189 -0.95 6.54 8.39
N VAL A 190 -2.13 6.26 7.81
CA VAL A 190 -2.53 6.82 6.50
C VAL A 190 -2.48 8.34 6.51
N ALA A 191 -3.10 8.99 7.49
CA ALA A 191 -3.10 10.45 7.64
C ALA A 191 -1.69 11.05 7.70
N ASN A 192 -0.72 10.28 8.22
CA ASN A 192 0.66 10.74 8.38
C ASN A 192 1.53 10.56 7.14
N ILE A 193 1.33 9.50 6.33
CA ILE A 193 2.29 9.11 5.30
C ILE A 193 1.77 9.27 3.87
N ALA A 194 0.45 9.22 3.68
CA ALA A 194 -0.15 9.18 2.35
C ALA A 194 -0.28 10.57 1.72
N ASP A 195 -0.07 10.65 0.42
CA ASP A 195 -0.47 11.79 -0.41
C ASP A 195 -1.87 11.52 -1.00
N ARG A 196 -2.13 10.26 -1.42
CA ARG A 196 -3.41 9.78 -1.96
C ARG A 196 -3.83 8.51 -1.25
N VAL A 197 -5.13 8.32 -1.13
CA VAL A 197 -5.72 7.18 -0.41
C VAL A 197 -6.69 6.44 -1.32
N ALA A 198 -6.59 5.12 -1.35
CA ALA A 198 -7.58 4.22 -1.94
C ALA A 198 -8.20 3.39 -0.81
N VAL A 199 -9.47 3.63 -0.53
CA VAL A 199 -10.24 2.84 0.44
C VAL A 199 -10.74 1.59 -0.25
N MET A 200 -10.41 0.42 0.31
CA MET A 200 -10.79 -0.88 -0.26
C MET A 200 -11.79 -1.60 0.63
N TYR A 201 -12.80 -2.19 0.03
CA TYR A 201 -13.75 -3.08 0.69
C TYR A 201 -14.07 -4.28 -0.21
N ALA A 202 -14.00 -5.49 0.34
CA ALA A 202 -14.32 -6.73 -0.35
C ALA A 202 -13.64 -6.90 -1.73
N GLY A 203 -12.40 -6.43 -1.87
CA GLY A 203 -11.63 -6.51 -3.11
C GLY A 203 -11.80 -5.33 -4.06
N ASP A 204 -12.75 -4.43 -3.80
CA ASP A 204 -13.00 -3.23 -4.60
C ASP A 204 -12.40 -1.98 -3.99
N ILE A 205 -11.94 -1.06 -4.84
CA ILE A 205 -11.68 0.31 -4.43
C ILE A 205 -13.03 1.03 -4.44
N VAL A 206 -13.52 1.38 -3.23
CA VAL A 206 -14.82 2.03 -3.05
C VAL A 206 -14.71 3.55 -3.05
N GLU A 207 -13.56 4.09 -2.67
CA GLU A 207 -13.28 5.52 -2.69
C GLU A 207 -11.79 5.78 -2.94
N LEU A 208 -11.46 6.81 -3.72
CA LEU A 208 -10.11 7.21 -4.08
C LEU A 208 -10.03 8.73 -4.09
N GLY A 209 -9.04 9.30 -3.40
CA GLY A 209 -8.85 10.76 -3.36
C GLY A 209 -7.50 11.17 -2.76
N MET A 210 -7.27 12.49 -2.65
CA MET A 210 -6.19 13.02 -1.83
C MET A 210 -6.48 12.70 -0.35
N VAL A 211 -5.46 12.66 0.48
CA VAL A 211 -5.64 12.33 1.90
C VAL A 211 -6.63 13.26 2.58
N GLU A 212 -6.57 14.56 2.28
CA GLU A 212 -7.47 15.57 2.81
C GLU A 212 -8.93 15.34 2.37
N GLU A 213 -9.16 14.93 1.10
CA GLU A 213 -10.50 14.64 0.57
C GLU A 213 -11.12 13.44 1.29
N ILE A 214 -10.33 12.38 1.51
CA ILE A 214 -10.80 11.16 2.18
C ILE A 214 -11.06 11.39 3.67
N PHE A 215 -10.29 12.24 4.35
CA PHE A 215 -10.46 12.48 5.79
C PHE A 215 -11.49 13.57 6.10
N TYR A 216 -11.58 14.61 5.26
CA TYR A 216 -12.44 15.78 5.54
C TYR A 216 -13.70 15.85 4.66
N ASP A 217 -13.76 15.16 3.52
CA ASP A 217 -14.94 15.12 2.65
C ASP A 217 -15.21 13.72 2.09
N PRO A 218 -15.22 12.66 2.92
CA PRO A 218 -15.50 11.31 2.48
C PRO A 218 -16.92 11.19 1.91
N ARG A 219 -17.08 10.35 0.88
CA ARG A 219 -18.36 10.19 0.17
C ARG A 219 -18.95 8.79 0.26
N HIS A 220 -18.09 7.77 0.44
CA HIS A 220 -18.58 6.41 0.53
C HIS A 220 -19.02 6.06 1.96
N PRO A 221 -20.18 5.41 2.16
CA PRO A 221 -20.68 5.03 3.49
C PRO A 221 -19.71 4.15 4.30
N TYR A 222 -18.92 3.33 3.64
CA TYR A 222 -17.87 2.54 4.32
C TYR A 222 -16.75 3.44 4.87
N THR A 223 -16.33 4.45 4.14
CA THR A 223 -15.34 5.43 4.62
C THR A 223 -15.89 6.22 5.82
N TRP A 224 -17.17 6.60 5.77
CA TRP A 224 -17.84 7.21 6.93
C TRP A 224 -17.78 6.31 8.14
N ALA A 225 -18.07 5.03 7.95
CA ALA A 225 -18.06 4.05 9.03
C ALA A 225 -16.67 3.83 9.61
N LEU A 226 -15.64 3.75 8.76
CA LEU A 226 -14.23 3.65 9.18
C LEU A 226 -13.81 4.86 10.02
N LEU A 227 -14.03 6.08 9.53
CA LEU A 227 -13.68 7.30 10.25
C LEU A 227 -14.48 7.45 11.56
N SER A 228 -15.77 7.10 11.53
CA SER A 228 -16.63 7.16 12.72
C SER A 228 -16.23 6.14 13.79
N SER A 229 -15.49 5.09 13.46
CA SER A 229 -14.98 4.09 14.41
C SER A 229 -13.66 4.49 15.08
N LEU A 230 -13.06 5.63 14.69
CA LEU A 230 -11.80 6.10 15.27
C LEU A 230 -12.04 6.65 16.71
N PRO A 231 -11.34 6.13 17.73
CA PRO A 231 -11.50 6.60 19.10
C PRO A 231 -11.16 8.10 19.28
N GLN A 232 -10.23 8.60 18.48
CA GLN A 232 -9.78 10.01 18.54
C GLN A 232 -10.86 10.99 18.08
N LEU A 233 -11.79 10.54 17.23
CA LEU A 233 -12.90 11.34 16.72
C LEU A 233 -14.17 11.16 17.56
N GLY A 234 -14.21 10.17 18.45
CA GLY A 234 -15.34 9.90 19.32
C GLY A 234 -15.58 11.01 20.36
N VAL A 235 -16.84 11.24 20.71
CA VAL A 235 -17.22 12.13 21.80
C VAL A 235 -17.07 11.38 23.12
N LYS A 236 -16.39 11.99 24.10
CA LYS A 236 -16.19 11.37 25.43
C LYS A 236 -17.53 11.07 26.09
N GLY A 237 -17.80 9.78 26.36
CA GLY A 237 -19.04 9.30 26.98
C GLY A 237 -20.08 8.77 26.00
N GLU A 238 -19.86 8.83 24.69
CA GLU A 238 -20.68 8.14 23.68
C GLU A 238 -20.05 6.80 23.28
N GLU A 239 -20.89 5.82 22.92
CA GLU A 239 -20.41 4.56 22.36
C GLU A 239 -19.75 4.80 21.01
N LEU A 240 -18.59 4.17 20.79
CA LEU A 240 -17.92 4.20 19.49
C LEU A 240 -18.79 3.53 18.42
N PHE A 241 -18.86 4.14 17.27
CA PHE A 241 -19.56 3.56 16.15
C PHE A 241 -18.89 2.24 15.74
N SER A 242 -19.67 1.17 15.72
CA SER A 242 -19.24 -0.14 15.23
C SER A 242 -19.96 -0.50 13.93
N ILE A 243 -19.20 -0.99 12.95
CA ILE A 243 -19.78 -1.46 11.68
C ILE A 243 -20.44 -2.81 11.94
N GLN A 244 -21.77 -2.83 11.95
CA GLN A 244 -22.54 -4.04 12.20
C GLN A 244 -22.44 -5.07 11.06
N GLY A 245 -22.72 -6.33 11.38
CA GLY A 245 -22.72 -7.43 10.42
C GLY A 245 -21.30 -7.91 10.04
N THR A 246 -21.24 -8.93 9.22
CA THR A 246 -19.99 -9.55 8.72
C THR A 246 -19.68 -9.09 7.30
N PRO A 247 -18.40 -8.99 6.92
CA PRO A 247 -18.01 -8.81 5.52
C PRO A 247 -18.58 -9.92 4.63
N PRO A 248 -18.84 -9.65 3.34
CA PRO A 248 -19.36 -10.66 2.42
C PRO A 248 -18.38 -11.82 2.25
N ASN A 249 -18.91 -13.01 2.03
CA ASN A 249 -18.09 -14.15 1.65
C ASN A 249 -17.67 -13.99 0.17
N LEU A 250 -16.37 -13.83 -0.07
CA LEU A 250 -15.83 -13.62 -1.42
C LEU A 250 -15.74 -14.90 -2.26
N PHE A 251 -16.10 -16.08 -1.72
CA PHE A 251 -16.25 -17.31 -2.51
C PHE A 251 -17.55 -17.34 -3.31
N THR A 252 -18.49 -16.44 -3.01
CA THR A 252 -19.72 -16.28 -3.79
C THR A 252 -19.71 -14.94 -4.52
N PRO A 253 -20.22 -14.87 -5.76
CA PRO A 253 -20.35 -13.61 -6.47
C PRO A 253 -21.14 -12.59 -5.65
N VAL A 254 -20.57 -11.41 -5.48
CA VAL A 254 -21.27 -10.30 -4.84
C VAL A 254 -22.04 -9.55 -5.90
N HIS A 255 -23.37 -9.52 -5.78
CA HIS A 255 -24.24 -8.70 -6.61
C HIS A 255 -24.40 -7.33 -5.96
N GLY A 256 -24.40 -6.27 -6.76
CA GLY A 256 -24.55 -4.90 -6.27
C GLY A 256 -23.31 -4.37 -5.53
N ASP A 257 -23.56 -3.49 -4.57
CA ASP A 257 -22.53 -2.96 -3.67
C ASP A 257 -22.23 -3.95 -2.53
N ALA A 258 -20.98 -4.36 -2.42
CA ALA A 258 -20.54 -5.29 -1.37
C ALA A 258 -20.80 -4.76 0.05
N PHE A 259 -20.87 -3.45 0.25
CA PHE A 259 -21.15 -2.84 1.54
C PHE A 259 -22.65 -2.68 1.83
N ALA A 260 -23.53 -2.82 0.85
CA ALA A 260 -24.97 -2.62 1.01
C ALA A 260 -25.60 -3.33 2.22
N PRO A 261 -25.30 -4.63 2.52
CA PRO A 261 -25.88 -5.31 3.68
C PRO A 261 -25.48 -4.71 5.04
N ARG A 262 -24.43 -3.91 5.08
CA ARG A 262 -23.88 -3.26 6.28
C ARG A 262 -24.07 -1.75 6.29
N ASN A 263 -24.64 -1.22 5.20
CA ASN A 263 -24.90 0.20 5.03
C ASN A 263 -26.32 0.54 5.49
N PRO A 264 -26.51 1.23 6.65
CA PRO A 264 -27.85 1.61 7.11
C PRO A 264 -28.56 2.62 6.18
N ARG A 265 -27.85 3.14 5.19
CA ARG A 265 -28.35 4.09 4.19
C ARG A 265 -28.40 3.48 2.79
N ALA A 266 -28.34 2.14 2.69
CA ALA A 266 -28.39 1.45 1.40
C ALA A 266 -29.72 1.72 0.68
N LEU A 267 -29.62 1.99 -0.60
CA LEU A 267 -30.77 2.07 -1.50
C LEU A 267 -31.08 0.67 -2.04
N LYS A 268 -32.30 0.48 -2.56
CA LYS A 268 -32.70 -0.81 -3.16
C LYS A 268 -31.78 -1.21 -4.31
N ILE A 269 -31.28 -0.26 -5.08
CA ILE A 269 -30.36 -0.47 -6.21
C ILE A 269 -29.01 -1.01 -5.75
N ASP A 270 -28.52 -0.63 -4.56
CA ASP A 270 -27.25 -1.14 -4.00
C ASP A 270 -27.21 -2.67 -3.88
N PHE A 271 -28.38 -3.32 -3.74
CA PHE A 271 -28.47 -4.78 -3.63
C PHE A 271 -28.52 -5.49 -5.00
N VAL A 272 -28.71 -4.76 -6.08
CA VAL A 272 -28.98 -5.30 -7.41
C VAL A 272 -27.86 -4.97 -8.38
N GLU A 273 -27.40 -3.71 -8.37
CA GLU A 273 -26.47 -3.19 -9.35
C GLU A 273 -25.27 -2.50 -8.67
N ARG A 274 -24.08 -2.84 -9.15
CA ARG A 274 -22.83 -2.29 -8.66
C ARG A 274 -22.72 -0.80 -9.03
N PRO A 275 -22.49 0.11 -8.06
CA PRO A 275 -22.38 1.53 -8.37
C PRO A 275 -21.18 1.81 -9.29
N PRO A 276 -21.30 2.68 -10.28
CA PRO A 276 -20.16 3.20 -11.03
C PRO A 276 -19.32 4.13 -10.17
N TYR A 277 -18.16 4.55 -10.66
CA TYR A 277 -17.45 5.67 -10.06
C TYR A 277 -18.14 6.98 -10.41
N PHE A 278 -18.41 7.77 -9.37
CA PHE A 278 -18.83 9.16 -9.52
C PHE A 278 -17.66 10.07 -9.21
N ASP A 279 -17.39 11.04 -10.08
CA ASP A 279 -16.38 12.06 -9.86
C ASP A 279 -16.90 13.12 -8.89
N VAL A 280 -16.25 13.27 -7.76
CA VAL A 280 -16.54 14.30 -6.74
C VAL A 280 -15.70 15.54 -6.99
N SER A 281 -14.42 15.34 -7.33
CA SER A 281 -13.46 16.33 -7.76
C SER A 281 -12.54 15.75 -8.85
N PRO A 282 -11.62 16.51 -9.45
CA PRO A 282 -10.63 15.96 -10.38
C PRO A 282 -9.75 14.84 -9.81
N THR A 283 -9.60 14.80 -8.48
CA THR A 283 -8.78 13.83 -7.76
C THR A 283 -9.58 12.84 -6.92
N HIS A 284 -10.87 13.12 -6.66
CA HIS A 284 -11.73 12.37 -5.76
C HIS A 284 -12.84 11.65 -6.50
N LYS A 285 -12.93 10.33 -6.32
CA LYS A 285 -13.95 9.45 -6.89
C LYS A 285 -14.50 8.51 -5.84
N ALA A 286 -15.80 8.25 -5.88
CA ALA A 286 -16.44 7.28 -4.99
C ALA A 286 -17.44 6.39 -5.74
N ARG A 287 -17.58 5.15 -5.30
CA ARG A 287 -18.50 4.14 -5.85
C ARG A 287 -19.69 3.98 -4.94
N THR A 288 -20.65 4.88 -5.03
CA THR A 288 -21.90 4.81 -4.25
C THR A 288 -23.04 5.43 -5.01
N TRP A 289 -24.19 4.76 -5.05
CA TRP A 289 -25.42 5.28 -5.64
C TRP A 289 -25.95 6.53 -4.92
N LEU A 290 -25.49 6.82 -3.70
CA LEU A 290 -25.83 8.06 -2.99
C LEU A 290 -25.35 9.34 -3.71
N LEU A 291 -24.43 9.22 -4.67
CA LEU A 291 -23.94 10.33 -5.50
C LEU A 291 -24.71 10.47 -6.81
N ASP A 292 -25.61 9.54 -7.16
CA ASP A 292 -26.45 9.68 -8.33
C ASP A 292 -27.40 10.88 -8.13
N PRO A 293 -27.56 11.76 -9.14
CA PRO A 293 -28.44 12.95 -9.02
C PRO A 293 -29.91 12.62 -8.67
N ARG A 294 -30.35 11.39 -8.93
CA ARG A 294 -31.71 10.90 -8.62
C ARG A 294 -31.82 10.33 -7.20
N ALA A 295 -30.70 10.14 -6.53
CA ALA A 295 -30.70 9.56 -5.17
C ALA A 295 -31.28 10.56 -4.16
N PRO A 296 -31.92 10.07 -3.09
CA PRO A 296 -32.35 10.93 -2.00
C PRO A 296 -31.11 11.56 -1.35
N LYS A 297 -31.20 12.82 -0.96
CA LYS A 297 -30.15 13.48 -0.20
C LYS A 297 -30.01 12.81 1.16
N VAL A 298 -28.85 12.23 1.42
CA VAL A 298 -28.51 11.55 2.65
C VAL A 298 -27.43 12.35 3.37
N GLU A 299 -27.70 12.73 4.61
CA GLU A 299 -26.70 13.40 5.43
C GLU A 299 -25.67 12.39 5.96
N PRO A 300 -24.37 12.69 5.87
CA PRO A 300 -23.35 11.88 6.51
C PRO A 300 -23.51 11.88 8.04
N PRO A 301 -22.91 10.94 8.76
CA PRO A 301 -22.89 10.93 10.22
C PRO A 301 -22.40 12.26 10.82
N LYS A 302 -22.92 12.66 11.99
CA LYS A 302 -22.56 13.94 12.64
C LYS A 302 -21.04 14.18 12.77
N ILE A 303 -20.29 13.10 13.05
CA ILE A 303 -18.84 13.16 13.16
C ILE A 303 -18.18 13.55 11.83
N ILE A 304 -18.72 13.05 10.71
CA ILE A 304 -18.24 13.41 9.37
C ILE A 304 -18.62 14.85 9.04
N GLN A 305 -19.83 15.29 9.38
CA GLN A 305 -20.23 16.71 9.20
C GLN A 305 -19.29 17.66 9.96
N LYS A 306 -18.86 17.28 11.17
CA LYS A 306 -17.88 18.05 11.94
C LYS A 306 -16.52 18.10 11.23
N LEU A 307 -16.01 16.96 10.76
CA LEU A 307 -14.75 16.90 9.98
C LEU A 307 -14.81 17.77 8.72
N ASN A 308 -15.94 17.71 7.99
CA ASN A 308 -16.15 18.53 6.80
C ASN A 308 -16.08 20.05 7.12
N SER A 309 -16.60 20.46 8.28
CA SER A 309 -16.55 21.86 8.71
C SER A 309 -15.12 22.31 9.11
N GLU A 310 -14.33 21.41 9.67
CA GLU A 310 -12.93 21.67 10.05
C GLU A 310 -12.01 21.74 8.82
N GLY A 311 -12.22 20.86 7.82
CA GLY A 311 -11.47 20.85 6.56
C GLY A 311 -11.71 22.08 5.69
N GLY A 312 -12.94 22.63 5.71
CA GLY A 312 -13.30 23.85 4.96
C GLY A 312 -12.71 25.14 5.56
N ALA A 313 -12.22 25.13 6.78
CA ALA A 313 -11.61 26.30 7.45
C ALA A 313 -10.09 26.45 7.19
N GLY A 314 -9.47 25.48 6.53
CA GLY A 314 -8.03 25.44 6.25
C GLY A 314 -7.64 25.51 4.77
N ALA A 315 -8.61 25.73 3.86
CA ALA A 315 -8.39 25.81 2.41
C ALA A 315 -8.31 27.26 1.92
#